data_b75622b2d92016e15fb5c128fbe8c2b2
#
_entry.id   b75622b2d92016e15fb5c128fbe8c2b2
#
_cell.length_a   1.000
_cell.length_b   1.000
_cell.length_c   1.000
_cell.angle_alpha   90.00
_cell.angle_beta   90.00
_cell.angle_gamma   90.00
#
_symmetry.space_group_name_H-M   'P 1'
#
loop_
_entity.id
_entity.type
_entity.pdbx_description
1 polymer ?
#
loop_
_entity_poly.entity_id
_entity_poly.type
_entity_poly.pdbx_seq_one_letter_code
_entity_poly.pdbx_strand_id
1 'polypeptide(L)'
;MARELETVRHLRTQVETVLDRLRPGLLLDGGNVELAAVDEDGGVSLLFQGACIDCPAQLATLRFVIEPALKREVPAIRDVVPVSPH
;
A
#
# COMPACT_ATOMS: atom_id res chain seq x y z
N MET A 1 -18.34 5.05 -16.22
CA MET A 1 -17.48 3.87 -16.24
C MET A 1 -16.05 4.20 -16.60
N ALA A 2 -15.80 4.87 -17.74
CA ALA A 2 -14.44 5.22 -18.11
C ALA A 2 -13.72 6.05 -17.06
N ARG A 3 -14.42 6.98 -16.42
CA ARG A 3 -13.84 7.84 -15.40
C ARG A 3 -13.41 7.05 -14.16
N GLU A 4 -14.20 6.06 -13.78
CA GLU A 4 -13.90 5.24 -12.61
C GLU A 4 -12.63 4.42 -12.85
N LEU A 5 -12.52 3.83 -14.04
CA LEU A 5 -11.34 3.06 -14.41
C LEU A 5 -10.09 3.94 -14.48
N GLU A 6 -10.21 5.14 -15.00
CA GLU A 6 -9.10 6.08 -15.07
C GLU A 6 -8.67 6.54 -13.69
N THR A 7 -9.64 6.80 -12.80
CA THR A 7 -9.34 7.21 -11.42
C THR A 7 -8.59 6.10 -10.69
N VAL A 8 -9.08 4.87 -10.76
CA VAL A 8 -8.43 3.72 -10.12
C VAL A 8 -7.05 3.49 -10.70
N ARG A 9 -6.92 3.56 -12.01
CA ARG A 9 -5.63 3.37 -12.68
C ARG A 9 -4.62 4.43 -12.25
N HIS A 10 -5.05 5.66 -12.17
CA HIS A 10 -4.21 6.76 -11.75
C HIS A 10 -3.76 6.60 -10.29
N LEU A 11 -4.70 6.28 -9.40
CA LEU A 11 -4.39 6.02 -8.00
C LEU A 11 -3.42 4.85 -7.86
N ARG A 12 -3.66 3.79 -8.63
CA ARG A 12 -2.80 2.62 -8.59
C ARG A 12 -1.36 2.97 -8.97
N THR A 13 -1.19 3.75 -10.03
CA THR A 13 0.13 4.18 -10.47
C THR A 13 0.82 5.00 -9.40
N GLN A 14 0.10 5.94 -8.80
CA GLN A 14 0.67 6.77 -7.74
C GLN A 14 1.06 5.94 -6.51
N VAL A 15 0.20 5.01 -6.11
CA VAL A 15 0.49 4.13 -4.97
C VAL A 15 1.72 3.28 -5.25
N GLU A 16 1.80 2.69 -6.43
CA GLU A 16 2.95 1.85 -6.77
C GLU A 16 4.25 2.64 -6.79
N THR A 17 4.21 3.89 -7.25
CA THR A 17 5.38 4.75 -7.24
C THR A 17 5.88 4.98 -5.82
N VAL A 18 4.96 5.24 -4.88
CA VAL A 18 5.33 5.43 -3.48
C VAL A 18 5.87 4.14 -2.89
N LEU A 19 5.20 3.01 -3.15
CA LEU A 19 5.66 1.72 -2.65
C LEU A 19 7.04 1.36 -3.17
N ASP A 20 7.34 1.67 -4.43
CA ASP A 20 8.66 1.41 -4.99
C ASP A 20 9.75 2.15 -4.25
N ARG A 21 9.47 3.34 -3.76
CA ARG A 21 10.43 4.11 -2.96
C ARG A 21 10.62 3.52 -1.57
N LEU A 22 9.59 2.88 -1.03
CA LEU A 22 9.64 2.30 0.31
C LEU A 22 10.22 0.87 0.31
N ARG A 23 10.14 0.16 -0.83
CA ARG A 23 10.57 -1.23 -0.91
C ARG A 23 12.01 -1.49 -0.47
N PRO A 24 13.00 -0.68 -0.85
CA PRO A 24 14.38 -0.97 -0.40
C PRO A 24 14.49 -1.10 1.11
N GLY A 25 13.82 -0.23 1.87
CA GLY A 25 13.83 -0.32 3.32
C GLY A 25 13.11 -1.55 3.83
N LEU A 26 11.98 -1.88 3.20
CA LEU A 26 11.22 -3.08 3.58
C LEU A 26 12.00 -4.35 3.31
N LEU A 27 12.67 -4.42 2.17
CA LEU A 27 13.48 -5.58 1.82
C LEU A 27 14.65 -5.79 2.77
N LEU A 28 15.23 -4.70 3.25
CA LEU A 28 16.31 -4.80 4.24
C LEU A 28 15.83 -5.45 5.53
N ASP A 29 14.55 -5.27 5.87
CA ASP A 29 13.97 -5.87 7.07
C ASP A 29 13.43 -7.28 6.82
N GLY A 30 13.65 -7.82 5.62
CA GLY A 30 13.19 -9.16 5.28
C GLY A 30 11.76 -9.25 4.82
N GLY A 31 11.10 -8.11 4.59
CA GLY A 31 9.71 -8.07 4.15
C GLY A 31 9.56 -7.44 2.78
N ASN A 32 8.33 -7.41 2.31
CA ASN A 32 7.97 -6.73 1.08
C ASN A 32 6.48 -6.41 1.12
N VAL A 33 6.05 -5.54 0.22
CA VAL A 33 4.65 -5.17 0.13
C VAL A 33 4.26 -5.05 -1.34
N GLU A 34 3.07 -5.53 -1.67
CA GLU A 34 2.52 -5.41 -3.01
C GLU A 34 1.14 -4.77 -2.94
N LEU A 35 0.78 -4.06 -3.99
CA LEU A 35 -0.55 -3.48 -4.10
C LEU A 35 -1.53 -4.59 -4.49
N ALA A 36 -2.48 -4.88 -3.60
CA ALA A 36 -3.49 -5.90 -3.86
C ALA A 36 -4.70 -5.32 -4.58
N ALA A 37 -5.19 -4.17 -4.13
CA ALA A 37 -6.36 -3.56 -4.74
C ALA A 37 -6.43 -2.06 -4.44
N VAL A 38 -7.07 -1.32 -5.32
CA VAL A 38 -7.35 0.11 -5.12
C VAL A 38 -8.81 0.34 -5.49
N ASP A 39 -9.54 1.01 -4.60
CA ASP A 39 -10.93 1.37 -4.85
C ASP A 39 -11.02 2.80 -5.38
N GLU A 40 -12.08 3.09 -6.10
CA GLU A 40 -12.33 4.43 -6.59
C GLU A 40 -12.54 5.44 -5.48
N ASP A 41 -12.93 4.97 -4.29
CA ASP A 41 -13.13 5.81 -3.12
C ASP A 41 -11.83 6.17 -2.40
N GLY A 42 -10.70 5.65 -2.88
CA GLY A 42 -9.41 5.91 -2.25
C GLY A 42 -8.99 4.87 -1.24
N GLY A 43 -9.68 3.72 -1.21
CA GLY A 43 -9.29 2.60 -0.37
C GLY A 43 -8.17 1.81 -1.03
N VAL A 44 -7.14 1.49 -0.25
CA VAL A 44 -5.98 0.75 -0.74
C VAL A 44 -5.79 -0.50 0.10
N SER A 45 -5.62 -1.63 -0.57
CA SER A 45 -5.34 -2.91 0.08
C SER A 45 -3.93 -3.34 -0.28
N LEU A 46 -3.14 -3.65 0.72
CA LEU A 46 -1.74 -4.03 0.54
C LEU A 46 -1.52 -5.46 1.01
N LEU A 47 -0.79 -6.22 0.22
CA LEU A 47 -0.40 -7.58 0.55
C LEU A 47 1.03 -7.56 1.07
N PHE A 48 1.21 -7.96 2.32
CA PHE A 48 2.54 -8.04 2.91
C PHE A 48 3.12 -9.42 2.69
N GLN A 49 4.40 -9.47 2.39
CA GLN A 49 5.14 -10.69 2.14
C GLN A 49 6.40 -10.70 2.99
N GLY A 50 6.91 -11.89 3.27
CA GLY A 50 8.17 -12.03 3.99
C GLY A 50 8.00 -12.69 5.35
N ALA A 51 9.06 -12.61 6.15
CA ALA A 51 9.17 -13.39 7.37
C ALA A 51 8.19 -13.00 8.48
N CYS A 52 7.60 -11.83 8.42
CA CYS A 52 6.77 -11.31 9.52
C CYS A 52 5.33 -11.02 9.09
N ILE A 53 4.75 -11.88 8.26
CA ILE A 53 3.37 -11.67 7.79
C ILE A 53 2.38 -11.52 8.95
N ASP A 54 2.55 -12.30 10.02
CA ASP A 54 1.67 -12.25 11.18
C ASP A 54 2.27 -11.48 12.36
N CYS A 55 3.32 -10.73 12.10
CA CYS A 55 4.06 -10.04 13.17
C CYS A 55 3.44 -8.67 13.47
N PRO A 56 3.39 -8.26 14.75
CA PRO A 56 2.91 -6.91 15.10
C PRO A 56 3.69 -5.80 14.41
N ALA A 57 4.95 -6.05 14.04
CA ALA A 57 5.76 -5.07 13.33
C ALA A 57 5.18 -4.73 11.96
N GLN A 58 4.45 -5.65 11.33
CA GLN A 58 3.78 -5.40 10.06
C GLN A 58 2.77 -4.27 10.18
N LEU A 59 1.94 -4.32 11.23
CA LEU A 59 0.94 -3.27 11.46
C LEU A 59 1.59 -1.94 11.78
N ALA A 60 2.68 -1.96 12.54
CA ALA A 60 3.42 -0.75 12.86
C ALA A 60 4.01 -0.13 11.59
N THR A 61 4.60 -0.94 10.72
CA THR A 61 5.15 -0.46 9.45
C THR A 61 4.04 0.14 8.60
N LEU A 62 2.91 -0.54 8.50
CA LEU A 62 1.78 -0.02 7.73
C LEU A 62 1.34 1.35 8.26
N ARG A 63 1.10 1.44 9.56
CA ARG A 63 0.51 2.64 10.14
C ARG A 63 1.47 3.81 10.30
N PHE A 64 2.73 3.53 10.56
CA PHE A 64 3.69 4.60 10.85
C PHE A 64 4.59 4.97 9.67
N VAL A 65 4.70 4.12 8.68
CA VAL A 65 5.57 4.35 7.53
C VAL A 65 4.76 4.44 6.24
N ILE A 66 4.04 3.39 5.91
CA ILE A 66 3.37 3.27 4.60
C ILE A 66 2.15 4.18 4.50
N GLU A 67 1.24 4.08 5.46
CA GLU A 67 0.02 4.87 5.42
C GLU A 67 0.28 6.38 5.39
N PRO A 68 1.13 6.93 6.28
CA PRO A 68 1.41 8.36 6.24
C PRO A 68 2.07 8.79 4.94
N ALA A 69 2.97 7.97 4.40
CA ALA A 69 3.65 8.31 3.15
C ALA A 69 2.65 8.34 1.99
N LEU A 70 1.77 7.33 1.93
CA LEU A 70 0.77 7.27 0.88
C LEU A 70 -0.21 8.44 0.98
N LYS A 71 -0.70 8.73 2.16
CA LYS A 71 -1.67 9.82 2.33
C LYS A 71 -1.06 11.18 2.04
N ARG A 72 0.21 11.36 2.34
CA ARG A 72 0.89 12.62 2.07
C ARG A 72 1.12 12.83 0.59
N GLU A 73 1.54 11.80 -0.13
CA GLU A 73 1.85 11.92 -1.54
C GLU A 73 0.66 11.72 -2.45
N VAL A 74 -0.37 11.00 -1.97
CA VAL A 74 -1.59 10.77 -2.73
C VAL A 74 -2.77 11.16 -1.86
N PRO A 75 -3.12 12.45 -1.81
CA PRO A 75 -4.20 12.93 -0.92
C PRO A 75 -5.55 12.29 -1.16
N ALA A 76 -5.77 11.72 -2.33
CA ALA A 76 -7.03 11.03 -2.64
C ALA A 76 -7.18 9.71 -1.88
N ILE A 77 -6.11 9.19 -1.29
CA ILE A 77 -6.17 7.95 -0.52
C ILE A 77 -6.91 8.21 0.79
N ARG A 78 -7.89 7.36 1.04
CA ARG A 78 -8.73 7.46 2.21
C ARG A 78 -8.30 6.49 3.31
N ASP A 79 -8.12 5.24 2.94
CA ASP A 79 -7.73 4.18 3.88
C ASP A 79 -6.70 3.26 3.27
N VAL A 80 -5.84 2.73 4.13
CA VAL A 80 -4.87 1.72 3.73
C VAL A 80 -5.03 0.54 4.68
N VAL A 81 -5.31 -0.65 4.14
CA VAL A 81 -5.53 -1.84 4.95
C VAL A 81 -4.64 -2.98 4.49
N PRO A 82 -4.18 -3.83 5.41
CA PRO A 82 -3.42 -5.02 5.05
C PRO A 82 -4.38 -6.16 4.68
N VAL A 83 -3.96 -7.01 3.75
CA VAL A 83 -4.70 -8.22 3.41
C VAL A 83 -3.77 -9.41 3.56
N SER A 84 -4.36 -10.54 3.94
CA SER A 84 -3.61 -11.78 4.10
C SER A 84 -3.47 -12.52 2.78
N PRO A 85 -2.39 -13.29 2.58
CA PRO A 85 -2.18 -14.02 1.34
C PRO A 85 -3.06 -15.26 1.17
N HIS A 86 -3.98 -15.50 2.07
CA HIS A 86 -4.88 -16.67 1.95
C HIS A 86 -6.29 -16.35 2.38
#